data_d50d1bdcbadc35f0ff8ab49bc7a38cf2
#
_entry.id   d50d1bdcbadc35f0ff8ab49bc7a38cf2
#
_cell.length_a   1.000
_cell.length_b   1.000
_cell.length_c   1.000
_cell.angle_alpha   90.00
_cell.angle_beta   90.00
_cell.angle_gamma   90.00
#
_symmetry.space_group_name_H-M   'P 1'
#
loop_
_entity.id
_entity.type
_entity.pdbx_description
1 polymer ?
#
loop_
_entity_poly.entity_id
_entity_poly.type
_entity_poly.pdbx_seq_one_letter_code
_entity_poly.pdbx_strand_id
1 'polypeptide(L)'
;MKEKNKYTKTINWKQFYRNVFALVIPIAIQNLINVGVTATDVIMLGKVGEKVLSGASLAGQIQYIMTLIFYGVTSGATVLTAQYWGKKDTRTIEKVLGMGLSAGLIVAVVFASAALGMSETLMRIYTSDPEVIAEGVKYLRIVGFSYVFMAVTQVYLNIMRSIERVMVATFIYLISLLMNIVVNAVLIFGLFGFPVMGVRGAAIGTLCARAAETVMVLVYA
;
A
#
# COMPACT_ATOMS: atom_id res chain seq x y z
N MET A 1 21.64 -35.45 -39.75
CA MET A 1 22.62 -34.44 -39.31
C MET A 1 22.25 -33.13 -39.98
N LYS A 2 21.73 -32.15 -39.20
CA LYS A 2 21.34 -30.75 -39.43
C LYS A 2 19.90 -30.45 -38.98
N GLU A 3 19.60 -30.64 -37.68
CA GLU A 3 18.62 -29.81 -36.98
C GLU A 3 19.39 -28.64 -36.37
N LYS A 4 19.72 -27.66 -37.19
CA LYS A 4 20.28 -26.37 -36.74
C LYS A 4 19.18 -25.39 -36.43
N ASN A 5 18.99 -25.15 -35.13
CA ASN A 5 18.77 -23.83 -34.55
C ASN A 5 17.57 -23.03 -35.03
N LYS A 6 16.35 -23.44 -34.62
CA LYS A 6 15.10 -22.65 -34.82
C LYS A 6 14.84 -21.61 -33.74
N TYR A 7 15.79 -21.34 -32.84
CA TYR A 7 15.58 -20.49 -31.63
C TYR A 7 16.47 -19.26 -31.51
N THR A 8 17.23 -18.89 -32.55
CA THR A 8 17.85 -17.55 -32.54
C THR A 8 16.91 -16.51 -33.16
N LYS A 9 15.82 -16.21 -32.46
CA LYS A 9 15.13 -14.94 -32.70
C LYS A 9 16.09 -13.83 -32.25
N THR A 10 16.66 -13.09 -33.21
CA THR A 10 17.48 -11.91 -32.93
C THR A 10 16.68 -10.96 -32.03
N ILE A 11 17.17 -10.80 -30.81
CA ILE A 11 16.52 -9.91 -29.83
C ILE A 11 16.59 -8.49 -30.39
N ASN A 12 15.44 -7.90 -30.64
CA ASN A 12 15.36 -6.47 -30.95
C ASN A 12 15.57 -5.66 -29.66
N TRP A 13 16.83 -5.33 -29.36
CA TRP A 13 17.24 -4.63 -28.14
C TRP A 13 16.50 -3.29 -27.96
N LYS A 14 16.21 -2.56 -29.04
CA LYS A 14 15.46 -1.31 -28.97
C LYS A 14 14.04 -1.53 -28.45
N GLN A 15 13.37 -2.55 -28.93
CA GLN A 15 12.02 -2.90 -28.50
C GLN A 15 12.04 -3.48 -27.08
N PHE A 16 13.04 -4.28 -26.75
CA PHE A 16 13.23 -4.82 -25.39
C PHE A 16 13.38 -3.70 -24.36
N TYR A 17 14.33 -2.77 -24.56
CA TYR A 17 14.52 -1.67 -23.62
C TYR A 17 13.30 -0.75 -23.53
N ARG A 18 12.61 -0.47 -24.65
CA ARG A 18 11.37 0.29 -24.63
C ARG A 18 10.31 -0.35 -23.75
N ASN A 19 10.12 -1.66 -23.84
CA ASN A 19 9.17 -2.41 -23.01
C ASN A 19 9.59 -2.43 -21.55
N VAL A 20 10.87 -2.64 -21.26
CA VAL A 20 11.41 -2.60 -19.90
C VAL A 20 11.18 -1.23 -19.26
N PHE A 21 11.55 -0.14 -19.94
CA PHE A 21 11.35 1.20 -19.39
C PHE A 21 9.87 1.57 -19.25
N ALA A 22 9.00 1.10 -20.14
CA ALA A 22 7.55 1.30 -20.03
C ALA A 22 6.94 0.67 -18.77
N LEU A 23 7.57 -0.38 -18.22
CA LEU A 23 7.16 -1.01 -16.97
C LEU A 23 7.90 -0.42 -15.75
N VAL A 24 9.21 -0.26 -15.87
CA VAL A 24 10.07 0.15 -14.73
C VAL A 24 9.82 1.60 -14.31
N ILE A 25 9.67 2.53 -15.26
CA ILE A 25 9.47 3.95 -14.92
C ILE A 25 8.17 4.16 -14.12
N PRO A 26 7.00 3.66 -14.52
CA PRO A 26 5.80 3.79 -13.71
C PRO A 26 5.92 3.17 -12.31
N ILE A 27 6.57 2.00 -12.17
CA ILE A 27 6.81 1.37 -10.88
C ILE A 27 7.72 2.23 -9.99
N ALA A 28 8.79 2.81 -10.56
CA ALA A 28 9.66 3.73 -9.85
C ALA A 28 8.91 4.99 -9.37
N ILE A 29 8.04 5.55 -10.22
CA ILE A 29 7.17 6.68 -9.86
C ILE A 29 6.22 6.29 -8.72
N GLN A 30 5.61 5.10 -8.75
CA GLN A 30 4.75 4.62 -7.66
C GLN A 30 5.50 4.54 -6.34
N ASN A 31 6.73 4.02 -6.34
CA ASN A 31 7.55 3.96 -5.14
C ASN A 31 7.90 5.36 -4.63
N LEU A 32 8.20 6.30 -5.53
CA LEU A 32 8.45 7.70 -5.18
C LEU A 32 7.21 8.36 -4.58
N ILE A 33 6.02 8.10 -5.13
CA ILE A 33 4.74 8.56 -4.58
C ILE A 33 4.55 8.03 -3.15
N ASN A 34 4.77 6.74 -2.91
CA ASN A 34 4.65 6.14 -1.58
C ASN A 34 5.61 6.76 -0.57
N VAL A 35 6.86 7.00 -0.97
CA VAL A 35 7.85 7.73 -0.14
C VAL A 35 7.36 9.15 0.12
N GLY A 36 6.78 9.82 -0.88
CA GLY A 36 6.21 11.15 -0.76
C GLY A 36 5.07 11.23 0.26
N VAL A 37 4.17 10.24 0.29
CA VAL A 37 3.10 10.13 1.32
C VAL A 37 3.74 10.09 2.70
N THR A 38 4.66 9.15 2.92
CA THR A 38 5.32 8.99 4.22
C THR A 38 6.09 10.24 4.64
N ALA A 39 6.83 10.86 3.72
CA ALA A 39 7.56 12.10 4.00
C ALA A 39 6.63 13.25 4.37
N THR A 40 5.48 13.37 3.70
CA THR A 40 4.47 14.40 4.00
C THR A 40 3.88 14.18 5.39
N ASP A 41 3.52 12.95 5.74
CA ASP A 41 3.00 12.61 7.07
C ASP A 41 4.03 12.96 8.16
N VAL A 42 5.30 12.60 7.97
CA VAL A 42 6.40 12.91 8.89
C VAL A 42 6.58 14.42 9.08
N ILE A 43 6.58 15.19 7.99
CA ILE A 43 6.73 16.65 8.04
C ILE A 43 5.53 17.29 8.75
N MET A 44 4.31 16.86 8.44
CA MET A 44 3.10 17.41 9.04
C MET A 44 3.01 17.08 10.53
N LEU A 45 3.23 15.84 10.92
CA LEU A 45 3.20 15.40 12.32
C LEU A 45 4.37 15.97 13.14
N GLY A 46 5.54 16.15 12.54
CA GLY A 46 6.68 16.81 13.17
C GLY A 46 6.41 18.25 13.60
N LYS A 47 5.54 18.97 12.84
CA LYS A 47 5.09 20.32 13.21
C LYS A 47 4.10 20.33 14.38
N VAL A 48 3.40 19.23 14.63
CA VAL A 48 2.47 19.10 15.76
C VAL A 48 3.22 18.83 17.06
N GLY A 49 4.26 17.99 17.01
CA GLY A 49 5.12 17.69 18.16
C GLY A 49 5.89 16.40 18.01
N GLU A 50 7.03 16.32 18.70
CA GLU A 50 7.94 15.18 18.66
C GLU A 50 7.28 13.88 19.14
N LYS A 51 6.51 13.94 20.24
CA LYS A 51 5.80 12.78 20.80
C LYS A 51 4.74 12.23 19.87
N VAL A 52 4.04 13.14 19.17
CA VAL A 52 3.01 12.81 18.17
C VAL A 52 3.63 12.11 16.98
N LEU A 53 4.74 12.66 16.46
CA LEU A 53 5.49 12.06 15.35
C LEU A 53 6.04 10.68 15.76
N SER A 54 6.66 10.58 16.93
CA SER A 54 7.23 9.32 17.43
C SER A 54 6.15 8.25 17.60
N GLY A 55 5.00 8.59 18.19
CA GLY A 55 3.87 7.68 18.36
C GLY A 55 3.33 7.15 17.04
N ALA A 56 3.09 8.03 16.06
CA ALA A 56 2.62 7.64 14.74
C ALA A 56 3.66 6.80 13.97
N SER A 57 4.95 7.15 14.07
CA SER A 57 6.03 6.43 13.40
C SER A 57 6.21 5.01 13.94
N LEU A 58 6.16 4.82 15.27
CA LEU A 58 6.22 3.51 15.90
C LEU A 58 4.97 2.67 15.59
N ALA A 59 3.79 3.28 15.58
CA ALA A 59 2.55 2.64 15.14
C ALA A 59 2.64 2.17 13.68
N GLY A 60 3.29 2.94 12.82
CA GLY A 60 3.57 2.60 11.43
C GLY A 60 4.41 1.33 11.24
N GLN A 61 5.25 0.94 12.22
CA GLN A 61 6.03 -0.30 12.14
C GLN A 61 5.14 -1.55 12.12
N ILE A 62 3.98 -1.50 12.77
CA ILE A 62 3.01 -2.61 12.77
C ILE A 62 2.44 -2.78 11.35
N GLN A 63 2.07 -1.68 10.70
CA GLN A 63 1.65 -1.69 9.30
C GLN A 63 2.76 -2.16 8.37
N TYR A 64 4.01 -1.78 8.64
CA TYR A 64 5.16 -2.22 7.85
C TYR A 64 5.36 -3.74 7.91
N ILE A 65 5.26 -4.35 9.09
CA ILE A 65 5.33 -5.82 9.25
C ILE A 65 4.21 -6.50 8.45
N MET A 66 2.98 -5.99 8.53
CA MET A 66 1.86 -6.49 7.72
C MET A 66 2.16 -6.40 6.22
N THR A 67 2.75 -5.31 5.78
CA THR A 67 3.13 -5.09 4.38
C THR A 67 4.16 -6.12 3.90
N LEU A 68 5.13 -6.49 4.74
CA LEU A 68 6.10 -7.54 4.41
C LEU A 68 5.42 -8.90 4.19
N ILE A 69 4.40 -9.23 4.99
CA ILE A 69 3.61 -10.45 4.80
C ILE A 69 2.82 -10.37 3.48
N PHE A 70 2.24 -9.22 3.16
CA PHE A 70 1.58 -9.01 1.86
C PHE A 70 2.54 -9.20 0.69
N TYR A 71 3.78 -8.74 0.77
CA TYR A 71 4.80 -8.99 -0.25
C TYR A 71 5.07 -10.49 -0.43
N GLY A 72 5.10 -11.26 0.65
CA GLY A 72 5.22 -12.72 0.57
C GLY A 72 4.05 -13.36 -0.19
N VAL A 73 2.81 -13.03 0.19
CA VAL A 73 1.59 -13.55 -0.44
C VAL A 73 1.50 -13.13 -1.91
N THR A 74 1.72 -11.84 -2.19
CA THR A 74 1.58 -11.31 -3.55
C THR A 74 2.72 -11.75 -4.47
N SER A 75 3.92 -12.00 -3.95
CA SER A 75 5.05 -12.51 -4.74
C SER A 75 4.70 -13.83 -5.42
N GLY A 76 4.16 -14.79 -4.67
CA GLY A 76 3.70 -16.07 -5.25
C GLY A 76 2.57 -15.88 -6.27
N ALA A 77 1.59 -15.05 -5.94
CA ALA A 77 0.46 -14.76 -6.83
C ALA A 77 0.90 -14.10 -8.14
N THR A 78 1.85 -13.16 -8.11
CA THR A 78 2.33 -12.45 -9.30
C THR A 78 3.10 -13.37 -10.24
N VAL A 79 3.90 -14.31 -9.72
CA VAL A 79 4.62 -15.31 -10.55
C VAL A 79 3.63 -16.17 -11.31
N LEU A 80 2.62 -16.72 -10.61
CA LEU A 80 1.57 -17.52 -11.25
C LEU A 80 0.79 -16.71 -12.29
N THR A 81 0.37 -15.50 -11.93
CA THR A 81 -0.38 -14.61 -12.82
C THR A 81 0.39 -14.31 -14.09
N ALA A 82 1.69 -13.99 -14.01
CA ALA A 82 2.53 -13.71 -15.19
C ALA A 82 2.63 -14.93 -16.12
N GLN A 83 2.73 -16.16 -15.56
CA GLN A 83 2.76 -17.39 -16.34
C GLN A 83 1.45 -17.67 -17.09
N TYR A 84 0.32 -17.49 -16.41
CA TYR A 84 -1.01 -17.69 -17.00
C TYR A 84 -1.41 -16.57 -17.95
N TRP A 85 -0.92 -15.34 -17.71
CA TRP A 85 -1.06 -14.25 -18.65
C TRP A 85 -0.41 -14.53 -19.99
N GLY A 86 0.81 -15.10 -19.99
CA GLY A 86 1.48 -15.58 -21.20
C GLY A 86 0.72 -16.68 -21.96
N LYS A 87 -0.08 -17.49 -21.25
CA LYS A 87 -0.98 -18.52 -21.81
C LYS A 87 -2.36 -18.00 -22.19
N LYS A 88 -2.67 -16.72 -21.91
CA LYS A 88 -3.99 -16.11 -22.09
C LYS A 88 -5.12 -16.77 -21.29
N ASP A 89 -4.79 -17.42 -20.18
CA ASP A 89 -5.74 -18.09 -19.29
C ASP A 89 -6.20 -17.12 -18.17
N THR A 90 -7.13 -16.24 -18.50
CA THR A 90 -7.71 -15.26 -17.59
C THR A 90 -8.48 -15.90 -16.44
N ARG A 91 -9.13 -17.06 -16.68
CA ARG A 91 -9.89 -17.77 -15.66
C ARG A 91 -9.03 -18.25 -14.50
N THR A 92 -7.82 -18.70 -14.80
CA THR A 92 -6.87 -19.07 -13.75
C THR A 92 -6.31 -17.86 -13.02
N ILE A 93 -6.11 -16.72 -13.72
CA ILE A 93 -5.71 -15.46 -13.09
C ILE A 93 -6.76 -14.97 -12.09
N GLU A 94 -8.05 -15.04 -12.41
CA GLU A 94 -9.14 -14.70 -11.48
C GLU A 94 -9.13 -15.59 -10.23
N LYS A 95 -8.85 -16.88 -10.37
CA LYS A 95 -8.70 -17.80 -9.23
C LYS A 95 -7.50 -17.43 -8.36
N VAL A 96 -6.37 -17.09 -8.96
CA VAL A 96 -5.16 -16.63 -8.25
C VAL A 96 -5.45 -15.33 -7.51
N LEU A 97 -6.17 -14.38 -8.14
CA LEU A 97 -6.63 -13.16 -7.50
C LEU A 97 -7.51 -13.46 -6.27
N GLY A 98 -8.50 -14.35 -6.42
CA GLY A 98 -9.38 -14.74 -5.32
C GLY A 98 -8.62 -15.37 -4.14
N MET A 99 -7.66 -16.25 -4.42
CA MET A 99 -6.80 -16.83 -3.38
C MET A 99 -5.91 -15.78 -2.71
N GLY A 100 -5.31 -14.90 -3.48
CA GLY A 100 -4.49 -13.79 -2.97
C GLY A 100 -5.30 -12.84 -2.09
N LEU A 101 -6.52 -12.47 -2.52
CA LEU A 101 -7.44 -11.63 -1.74
C LEU A 101 -7.85 -12.31 -0.43
N SER A 102 -8.20 -13.60 -0.48
CA SER A 102 -8.57 -14.35 0.73
C SER A 102 -7.43 -14.39 1.74
N ALA A 103 -6.21 -14.74 1.30
CA ALA A 103 -5.04 -14.74 2.17
C ALA A 103 -4.71 -13.34 2.70
N GLY A 104 -4.74 -12.32 1.84
CA GLY A 104 -4.50 -10.94 2.24
C GLY A 104 -5.52 -10.42 3.25
N LEU A 105 -6.81 -10.73 3.05
CA LEU A 105 -7.88 -10.36 3.99
C LEU A 105 -7.73 -11.03 5.35
N ILE A 106 -7.35 -12.31 5.40
CA ILE A 106 -7.08 -13.00 6.67
C ILE A 106 -5.96 -12.28 7.43
N VAL A 107 -4.85 -11.97 6.77
CA VAL A 107 -3.74 -11.23 7.38
C VAL A 107 -4.22 -9.85 7.86
N ALA A 108 -4.95 -9.12 7.03
CA ALA A 108 -5.46 -7.79 7.37
C ALA A 108 -6.40 -7.82 8.59
N VAL A 109 -7.30 -8.79 8.67
CA VAL A 109 -8.23 -8.93 9.80
C VAL A 109 -7.46 -9.25 11.08
N VAL A 110 -6.45 -10.11 11.04
CA VAL A 110 -5.61 -10.42 12.21
C VAL A 110 -4.90 -9.16 12.70
N PHE A 111 -4.24 -8.42 11.80
CA PHE A 111 -3.54 -7.18 12.17
C PHE A 111 -4.50 -6.07 12.60
N ALA A 112 -5.66 -5.92 11.95
CA ALA A 112 -6.68 -4.97 12.36
C ALA A 112 -7.22 -5.29 13.76
N SER A 113 -7.53 -6.55 14.04
CA SER A 113 -7.99 -6.98 15.35
C SER A 113 -6.94 -6.73 16.45
N ALA A 114 -5.66 -6.99 16.15
CA ALA A 114 -4.56 -6.68 17.05
C ALA A 114 -4.42 -5.16 17.28
N ALA A 115 -4.46 -4.36 16.20
CA ALA A 115 -4.34 -2.90 16.27
C ALA A 115 -5.50 -2.25 17.04
N LEU A 116 -6.72 -2.80 16.92
CA LEU A 116 -7.90 -2.27 17.60
C LEU A 116 -8.01 -2.76 19.04
N GLY A 117 -7.76 -4.05 19.29
CA GLY A 117 -7.97 -4.70 20.59
C GLY A 117 -6.76 -4.60 21.54
N MET A 118 -5.54 -4.58 20.99
CA MET A 118 -4.29 -4.65 21.76
C MET A 118 -3.33 -3.50 21.45
N SER A 119 -3.84 -2.35 21.01
CA SER A 119 -3.03 -1.19 20.57
C SER A 119 -1.99 -0.74 21.61
N GLU A 120 -2.34 -0.73 22.89
CA GLU A 120 -1.42 -0.33 23.96
C GLU A 120 -0.31 -1.37 24.15
N THR A 121 -0.63 -2.66 24.16
CA THR A 121 0.36 -3.74 24.25
C THR A 121 1.34 -3.71 23.08
N LEU A 122 0.84 -3.47 21.88
CA LEU A 122 1.66 -3.34 20.69
C LEU A 122 2.61 -2.15 20.77
N MET A 123 2.14 -1.00 21.26
CA MET A 123 3.00 0.17 21.44
C MET A 123 4.06 -0.04 22.54
N ARG A 124 3.72 -0.75 23.62
CA ARG A 124 4.67 -1.08 24.71
C ARG A 124 5.84 -1.97 24.26
N ILE A 125 5.71 -2.69 23.13
CA ILE A 125 6.82 -3.45 22.55
C ILE A 125 7.92 -2.51 22.02
N TYR A 126 7.53 -1.33 21.54
CA TYR A 126 8.45 -0.38 20.89
C TYR A 126 8.98 0.70 21.81
N THR A 127 8.23 1.09 22.85
CA THR A 127 8.61 2.20 23.73
C THR A 127 8.01 2.05 25.13
N SER A 128 8.68 2.64 26.12
CA SER A 128 8.20 2.76 27.49
C SER A 128 7.68 4.18 27.82
N ASP A 129 7.77 5.13 26.89
CA ASP A 129 7.30 6.51 27.10
C ASP A 129 5.78 6.57 27.04
N PRO A 130 5.06 6.93 28.15
CA PRO A 130 3.61 6.91 28.21
C PRO A 130 2.95 7.88 27.22
N GLU A 131 3.58 9.02 26.92
CA GLU A 131 3.04 10.02 26.01
C GLU A 131 3.09 9.50 24.57
N VAL A 132 4.22 8.91 24.18
CA VAL A 132 4.39 8.28 22.85
C VAL A 132 3.43 7.11 22.67
N ILE A 133 3.23 6.28 23.72
CA ILE A 133 2.26 5.19 23.69
C ILE A 133 0.85 5.74 23.48
N ALA A 134 0.45 6.78 24.23
CA ALA A 134 -0.88 7.36 24.12
C ALA A 134 -1.17 7.89 22.71
N GLU A 135 -0.21 8.58 22.07
CA GLU A 135 -0.34 9.08 20.70
C GLU A 135 -0.38 7.93 19.68
N GLY A 136 0.48 6.93 19.82
CA GLY A 136 0.48 5.75 18.95
C GLY A 136 -0.81 4.93 19.04
N VAL A 137 -1.40 4.80 20.23
CA VAL A 137 -2.69 4.13 20.43
C VAL A 137 -3.82 4.89 19.72
N LYS A 138 -3.83 6.23 19.79
CA LYS A 138 -4.81 7.05 19.07
C LYS A 138 -4.73 6.83 17.56
N TYR A 139 -3.51 6.73 17.03
CA TYR A 139 -3.25 6.47 15.62
C TYR A 139 -3.68 5.05 15.20
N LEU A 140 -3.24 4.02 15.93
CA LEU A 140 -3.52 2.62 15.63
C LEU A 140 -5.00 2.29 15.60
N ARG A 141 -5.77 2.81 16.55
CA ARG A 141 -7.22 2.57 16.64
C ARG A 141 -7.99 3.07 15.43
N ILE A 142 -7.48 4.06 14.71
CA ILE A 142 -8.11 4.59 13.50
C ILE A 142 -7.53 3.90 12.26
N VAL A 143 -6.21 3.85 12.17
CA VAL A 143 -5.52 3.27 10.99
C VAL A 143 -5.75 1.76 10.89
N GLY A 144 -6.01 1.05 11.99
CA GLY A 144 -6.33 -0.38 11.96
C GLY A 144 -7.49 -0.74 11.03
N PHE A 145 -8.51 0.14 10.92
CA PHE A 145 -9.59 -0.06 9.94
C PHE A 145 -9.12 -0.01 8.49
N SER A 146 -8.06 0.74 8.20
CA SER A 146 -7.52 0.86 6.84
C SER A 146 -6.81 -0.41 6.35
N TYR A 147 -6.44 -1.33 7.23
CA TYR A 147 -5.69 -2.53 6.88
C TYR A 147 -6.47 -3.46 5.94
N VAL A 148 -7.80 -3.53 6.11
CA VAL A 148 -8.67 -4.31 5.21
C VAL A 148 -8.69 -3.69 3.80
N PHE A 149 -8.79 -2.37 3.70
CA PHE A 149 -8.72 -1.67 2.42
C PHE A 149 -7.36 -1.87 1.76
N MET A 150 -6.29 -1.80 2.55
CA MET A 150 -4.93 -2.01 2.08
C MET A 150 -4.72 -3.43 1.52
N ALA A 151 -5.32 -4.47 2.11
CA ALA A 151 -5.23 -5.84 1.59
C ALA A 151 -5.82 -5.94 0.17
N VAL A 152 -7.01 -5.37 -0.03
CA VAL A 152 -7.68 -5.39 -1.34
C VAL A 152 -6.83 -4.67 -2.39
N THR A 153 -6.39 -3.44 -2.09
CA THR A 153 -5.62 -2.64 -3.04
C THR A 153 -4.26 -3.25 -3.36
N GLN A 154 -3.51 -3.72 -2.36
CA GLN A 154 -2.18 -4.30 -2.55
C GLN A 154 -2.23 -5.57 -3.39
N VAL A 155 -3.15 -6.49 -3.10
CA VAL A 155 -3.26 -7.74 -3.87
C VAL A 155 -3.68 -7.43 -5.31
N TYR A 156 -4.73 -6.64 -5.51
CA TYR A 156 -5.23 -6.32 -6.84
C TYR A 156 -4.20 -5.59 -7.70
N LEU A 157 -3.57 -4.53 -7.16
CA LEU A 157 -2.61 -3.74 -7.92
C LEU A 157 -1.32 -4.51 -8.22
N ASN A 158 -0.89 -5.44 -7.35
CA ASN A 158 0.25 -6.31 -7.66
C ASN A 158 -0.08 -7.27 -8.82
N ILE A 159 -1.29 -7.82 -8.88
CA ILE A 159 -1.73 -8.65 -9.99
C ILE A 159 -1.85 -7.82 -11.28
N MET A 160 -2.38 -6.59 -11.22
CA MET A 160 -2.41 -5.69 -12.37
C MET A 160 -1.00 -5.39 -12.92
N ARG A 161 -0.01 -5.23 -12.06
CA ARG A 161 1.40 -5.07 -12.48
C ARG A 161 1.92 -6.30 -13.20
N SER A 162 1.56 -7.52 -12.76
CA SER A 162 2.04 -8.76 -13.37
C SER A 162 1.42 -9.05 -14.74
N ILE A 163 0.31 -8.41 -15.08
CA ILE A 163 -0.32 -8.43 -16.41
C ILE A 163 -0.03 -7.17 -17.23
N GLU A 164 1.07 -6.48 -16.90
CA GLU A 164 1.58 -5.29 -17.60
C GLU A 164 0.68 -4.02 -17.50
N ARG A 165 -0.38 -4.05 -16.70
CA ARG A 165 -1.26 -2.88 -16.48
C ARG A 165 -0.77 -1.97 -15.34
N VAL A 166 0.47 -1.50 -15.45
CA VAL A 166 1.16 -0.75 -14.39
C VAL A 166 0.60 0.66 -14.19
N MET A 167 0.14 1.30 -15.27
CA MET A 167 -0.35 2.69 -15.23
C MET A 167 -1.56 2.87 -14.33
N VAL A 168 -2.43 1.87 -14.23
CA VAL A 168 -3.62 1.90 -13.35
C VAL A 168 -3.20 2.14 -11.90
N ALA A 169 -2.22 1.37 -11.42
CA ALA A 169 -1.68 1.53 -10.08
C ALA A 169 -1.05 2.92 -9.87
N THR A 170 -0.36 3.46 -10.88
CA THR A 170 0.27 4.79 -10.80
C THR A 170 -0.77 5.88 -10.59
N PHE A 171 -1.87 5.88 -11.36
CA PHE A 171 -2.94 6.87 -11.21
C PHE A 171 -3.66 6.75 -9.87
N ILE A 172 -3.96 5.52 -9.42
CA ILE A 172 -4.61 5.29 -8.12
C ILE A 172 -3.75 5.83 -6.98
N TYR A 173 -2.44 5.51 -6.95
CA TYR A 173 -1.54 6.02 -5.92
C TYR A 173 -1.35 7.54 -5.98
N LEU A 174 -1.33 8.14 -7.17
CA LEU A 174 -1.23 9.61 -7.30
C LEU A 174 -2.45 10.31 -6.72
N ILE A 175 -3.66 9.83 -7.03
CA ILE A 175 -4.90 10.39 -6.47
C ILE A 175 -4.94 10.20 -4.95
N SER A 176 -4.53 9.02 -4.47
CA SER A 176 -4.44 8.72 -3.05
C SER A 176 -3.48 9.65 -2.30
N LEU A 177 -2.30 9.92 -2.88
CA LEU A 177 -1.33 10.88 -2.34
C LEU A 177 -1.95 12.27 -2.20
N LEU A 178 -2.56 12.79 -3.28
CA LEU A 178 -3.17 14.11 -3.25
C LEU A 178 -4.28 14.20 -2.21
N MET A 179 -5.14 13.18 -2.14
CA MET A 179 -6.20 13.08 -1.15
C MET A 179 -5.64 13.03 0.28
N ASN A 180 -4.60 12.21 0.52
CA ASN A 180 -3.95 12.12 1.82
C ASN A 180 -3.38 13.48 2.25
N ILE A 181 -2.64 14.18 1.37
CA ILE A 181 -2.07 15.50 1.66
C ILE A 181 -3.16 16.50 2.03
N VAL A 182 -4.24 16.58 1.25
CA VAL A 182 -5.33 17.54 1.49
C VAL A 182 -6.05 17.24 2.81
N VAL A 183 -6.46 15.98 3.00
CA VAL A 183 -7.19 15.59 4.21
C VAL A 183 -6.33 15.74 5.46
N ASN A 184 -5.04 15.36 5.38
CA ASN A 184 -4.10 15.56 6.48
C ASN A 184 -3.92 17.04 6.80
N ALA A 185 -3.72 17.90 5.80
CA ALA A 185 -3.56 19.34 6.03
C ALA A 185 -4.80 19.93 6.72
N VAL A 186 -6.00 19.54 6.28
CA VAL A 186 -7.26 20.02 6.87
C VAL A 186 -7.41 19.52 8.32
N LEU A 187 -7.22 18.25 8.58
CA LEU A 187 -7.53 17.63 9.87
C LEU A 187 -6.41 17.78 10.91
N ILE A 188 -5.14 17.75 10.48
CA ILE A 188 -4.02 17.90 11.42
C ILE A 188 -3.98 19.33 11.95
N PHE A 189 -4.10 20.33 11.05
CA PHE A 189 -3.95 21.74 11.38
C PHE A 189 -5.27 22.48 11.62
N GLY A 190 -6.42 21.83 11.41
CA GLY A 190 -7.73 22.46 11.64
C GLY A 190 -8.07 23.52 10.60
N LEU A 191 -7.71 23.35 9.34
CA LEU A 191 -8.03 24.30 8.28
C LEU A 191 -9.53 24.31 7.97
N PHE A 192 -10.01 25.41 7.38
CA PHE A 192 -11.42 25.61 6.99
C PHE A 192 -12.45 25.47 8.13
N GLY A 193 -12.04 25.72 9.39
CA GLY A 193 -12.94 25.63 10.54
C GLY A 193 -13.09 24.23 11.15
N PHE A 194 -12.34 23.25 10.68
CA PHE A 194 -12.28 21.94 11.32
C PHE A 194 -11.47 22.00 12.63
N PRO A 195 -11.80 21.13 13.62
CA PRO A 195 -11.00 21.06 14.85
C PRO A 195 -9.59 20.53 14.55
N VAL A 196 -8.59 21.04 15.28
CA VAL A 196 -7.21 20.53 15.23
C VAL A 196 -7.18 19.11 15.83
N MET A 197 -6.93 18.10 15.01
CA MET A 197 -7.00 16.70 15.43
C MET A 197 -5.62 16.06 15.62
N GLY A 198 -4.53 16.71 15.18
CA GLY A 198 -3.16 16.21 15.32
C GLY A 198 -3.00 14.80 14.77
N VAL A 199 -2.53 13.84 15.61
CA VAL A 199 -2.32 12.45 15.21
C VAL A 199 -3.58 11.75 14.72
N ARG A 200 -4.74 12.04 15.29
CA ARG A 200 -6.02 11.49 14.82
C ARG A 200 -6.36 11.98 13.42
N GLY A 201 -6.05 13.23 13.12
CA GLY A 201 -6.23 13.81 11.78
C GLY A 201 -5.42 13.06 10.74
N ALA A 202 -4.14 12.78 11.00
CA ALA A 202 -3.29 11.97 10.13
C ALA A 202 -3.82 10.54 9.93
N ALA A 203 -4.29 9.90 11.00
CA ALA A 203 -4.86 8.55 10.93
C ALA A 203 -6.14 8.51 10.08
N ILE A 204 -7.02 9.51 10.22
CA ILE A 204 -8.24 9.65 9.40
C ILE A 204 -7.88 9.93 7.94
N GLY A 205 -6.90 10.80 7.67
CA GLY A 205 -6.45 11.08 6.30
C GLY A 205 -5.91 9.83 5.62
N THR A 206 -5.11 9.03 6.34
CA THR A 206 -4.64 7.72 5.85
C THR A 206 -5.80 6.77 5.57
N LEU A 207 -6.77 6.67 6.48
CA LEU A 207 -7.96 5.84 6.31
C LEU A 207 -8.78 6.27 5.08
N CYS A 208 -9.03 7.55 4.91
CA CYS A 208 -9.75 8.10 3.75
C CYS A 208 -9.01 7.81 2.43
N ALA A 209 -7.69 8.00 2.40
CA ALA A 209 -6.88 7.70 1.22
C ALA A 209 -6.96 6.21 0.83
N ARG A 210 -6.83 5.29 1.80
CA ARG A 210 -6.96 3.83 1.57
C ARG A 210 -8.36 3.42 1.15
N ALA A 211 -9.40 4.02 1.72
CA ALA A 211 -10.78 3.79 1.29
C ALA A 211 -10.99 4.25 -0.16
N ALA A 212 -10.49 5.43 -0.53
CA ALA A 212 -10.57 5.93 -1.90
C ALA A 212 -9.81 5.03 -2.89
N GLU A 213 -8.60 4.55 -2.54
CA GLU A 213 -7.87 3.54 -3.35
C GLU A 213 -8.74 2.31 -3.61
N THR A 214 -9.37 1.78 -2.55
CA THR A 214 -10.22 0.59 -2.68
C THR A 214 -11.42 0.85 -3.58
N VAL A 215 -12.09 1.99 -3.43
CA VAL A 215 -13.20 2.37 -4.30
C VAL A 215 -12.75 2.47 -5.76
N MET A 216 -11.62 3.12 -6.03
CA MET A 216 -11.07 3.22 -7.39
C MET A 216 -10.72 1.84 -7.97
N VAL A 217 -10.17 0.94 -7.16
CA VAL A 217 -9.88 -0.44 -7.56
C VAL A 217 -11.17 -1.17 -7.91
N LEU A 218 -12.21 -1.09 -7.07
CA LEU A 218 -13.49 -1.77 -7.30
C LEU A 218 -14.25 -1.23 -8.51
N VAL A 219 -14.13 0.07 -8.79
CA VAL A 219 -14.74 0.67 -9.99
C VAL A 219 -14.02 0.25 -11.26
N TYR A 220 -12.71 0.01 -11.16
CA TYR A 220 -11.90 -0.41 -12.31
C TYR A 220 -11.99 -1.92 -12.59
N ALA A 221 -12.24 -2.76 -11.57
CA ALA A 221 -12.25 -4.22 -11.65
C ALA A 221 -13.43 -4.74 -12.47
#